data_46cc54153bf542d415c9ec3692006645
#
_entry.id   46cc54153bf542d415c9ec3692006645
#
_cell.length_a   1.000
_cell.length_b   1.000
_cell.length_c   1.000
_cell.angle_alpha   90.00
_cell.angle_beta   90.00
_cell.angle_gamma   90.00
#
_symmetry.space_group_name_H-M   'P 1'
#
loop_
_entity.id
_entity.type
_entity.pdbx_description
1 polymer ?
#
loop_
_entity_poly.entity_id
_entity_poly.type
_entity_poly.pdbx_seq_one_letter_code
_entity_poly.pdbx_strand_id
1 'polypeptide(L)'
;MIRCAILGSSGLVSQTIQYLLENHPWFELVQVAGSEEKVGMQTSDFEWRLPFERPRNDFKISSLDDVKDVEIVFSALPSDIAAIWEKKLAKNGMNVFSNASSFRRVTGVPMLIPEMDDSGFIGYQNHACATNCTVIPVAIPLYAITQHA
;
A
#
# COMPACT_ATOMS: atom_id res chain seq x y z
N MET A 1 -0.60 -6.94 -17.48
CA MET A 1 -0.73 -5.96 -16.37
C MET A 1 0.16 -6.39 -15.22
N ILE A 2 0.67 -5.48 -14.43
CA ILE A 2 1.49 -5.75 -13.24
C ILE A 2 0.56 -6.27 -12.13
N ARG A 3 0.84 -7.44 -11.62
CA ARG A 3 -0.01 -8.10 -10.61
C ARG A 3 0.29 -7.53 -9.22
N CYS A 4 -0.77 -7.13 -8.51
CA CYS A 4 -0.66 -6.49 -7.21
C CYS A 4 -1.42 -7.23 -6.12
N ALA A 5 -0.92 -7.14 -4.90
CA ALA A 5 -1.63 -7.54 -3.69
C ALA A 5 -1.82 -6.36 -2.73
N ILE A 6 -2.86 -6.43 -1.92
CA ILE A 6 -3.08 -5.51 -0.79
C ILE A 6 -2.93 -6.30 0.51
N LEU A 7 -2.14 -5.77 1.44
CA LEU A 7 -2.08 -6.25 2.82
C LEU A 7 -2.92 -5.35 3.73
N GLY A 8 -3.83 -5.98 4.45
CA GLY A 8 -4.88 -5.28 5.20
C GLY A 8 -6.19 -5.25 4.40
N SER A 9 -7.22 -5.93 4.89
CA SER A 9 -8.40 -6.26 4.06
C SER A 9 -9.57 -5.28 4.19
N SER A 10 -9.74 -4.59 5.32
CA SER A 10 -10.99 -3.88 5.65
C SER A 10 -10.80 -2.44 6.10
N GLY A 11 -9.56 -1.97 6.25
CA GLY A 11 -9.25 -0.60 6.67
C GLY A 11 -9.53 0.42 5.56
N LEU A 12 -9.69 1.69 5.94
CA LEU A 12 -9.98 2.78 5.01
C LEU A 12 -8.90 2.90 3.90
N VAL A 13 -7.63 2.77 4.25
CA VAL A 13 -6.51 2.81 3.29
C VAL A 13 -6.60 1.65 2.30
N SER A 14 -6.88 0.44 2.79
CA SER A 14 -7.08 -0.73 1.92
C SER A 14 -8.23 -0.52 0.94
N GLN A 15 -9.36 -0.01 1.41
CA GLN A 15 -10.52 0.30 0.57
C GLN A 15 -10.18 1.36 -0.48
N THR A 16 -9.42 2.39 -0.10
CA THR A 16 -8.95 3.42 -1.04
C THR A 16 -8.08 2.80 -2.15
N ILE A 17 -7.16 1.92 -1.78
CA ILE A 17 -6.30 1.24 -2.77
C ILE A 17 -7.13 0.32 -3.66
N GLN A 18 -8.08 -0.44 -3.12
CA GLN A 18 -8.99 -1.27 -3.91
C GLN A 18 -9.77 -0.42 -4.93
N TYR A 19 -10.30 0.73 -4.51
CA TYR A 19 -11.00 1.66 -5.38
C TYR A 19 -10.11 2.21 -6.50
N LEU A 20 -8.88 2.64 -6.17
CA LEU A 20 -7.93 3.20 -7.13
C LEU A 20 -7.40 2.16 -8.13
N LEU A 21 -7.34 0.90 -7.74
CA LEU A 21 -6.88 -0.19 -8.61
C LEU A 21 -7.99 -0.76 -9.49
N GLU A 22 -9.26 -0.44 -9.23
CA GLU A 22 -10.33 -0.86 -10.12
C GLU A 22 -10.17 -0.22 -11.50
N ASN A 23 -10.10 -1.05 -12.54
CA ASN A 23 -9.88 -0.62 -13.92
C ASN A 23 -8.59 0.19 -14.14
N HIS A 24 -7.57 0.01 -13.28
CA HIS A 24 -6.30 0.70 -13.44
C HIS A 24 -5.58 0.22 -14.72
N PRO A 25 -5.02 1.13 -15.56
CA PRO A 25 -4.49 0.76 -16.87
C PRO A 25 -3.23 -0.13 -16.82
N TRP A 26 -2.50 -0.14 -15.72
CA TRP A 26 -1.23 -0.88 -15.59
C TRP A 26 -1.25 -1.96 -14.52
N PHE A 27 -2.03 -1.76 -13.46
CA PHE A 27 -2.06 -2.63 -12.30
C PHE A 27 -3.33 -3.48 -12.27
N GLU A 28 -3.16 -4.75 -11.88
CA GLU A 28 -4.26 -5.68 -11.65
C GLU A 28 -4.21 -6.15 -10.19
N LEU A 29 -5.22 -5.79 -9.41
CA LEU A 29 -5.37 -6.35 -8.07
C LEU A 29 -5.82 -7.81 -8.19
N VAL A 30 -4.98 -8.73 -7.71
CA VAL A 30 -5.24 -10.18 -7.79
C VAL A 30 -5.38 -10.83 -6.42
N GLN A 31 -4.94 -10.17 -5.35
CA GLN A 31 -4.98 -10.75 -4.00
C GLN A 31 -5.20 -9.67 -2.94
N VAL A 32 -6.01 -10.00 -1.94
CA VAL A 32 -6.16 -9.22 -0.70
C VAL A 32 -5.87 -10.15 0.46
N ALA A 33 -4.90 -9.79 1.30
CA ALA A 33 -4.51 -10.57 2.47
C ALA A 33 -4.81 -9.79 3.76
N GLY A 34 -5.12 -10.53 4.82
CA GLY A 34 -5.52 -9.93 6.10
C GLY A 34 -5.10 -10.76 7.32
N SER A 35 -5.63 -10.37 8.48
CA SER A 35 -5.42 -11.12 9.72
C SER A 35 -6.09 -12.50 9.65
N GLU A 36 -5.58 -13.46 10.42
CA GLU A 36 -6.11 -14.84 10.46
C GLU A 36 -7.62 -14.90 10.73
N GLU A 37 -8.15 -13.99 11.55
CA GLU A 37 -9.58 -13.90 11.86
C GLU A 37 -10.46 -13.60 10.64
N LYS A 38 -9.87 -13.02 9.60
CA LYS A 38 -10.57 -12.60 8.37
C LYS A 38 -10.30 -13.52 7.18
N VAL A 39 -9.41 -14.47 7.34
CA VAL A 39 -9.09 -15.43 6.27
C VAL A 39 -10.33 -16.21 5.88
N GLY A 40 -10.60 -16.26 4.59
CA GLY A 40 -11.77 -16.94 4.01
C GLY A 40 -13.02 -16.07 3.87
N MET A 41 -13.10 -14.91 4.51
CA MET A 41 -14.15 -13.92 4.31
C MET A 41 -13.97 -13.21 2.95
N GLN A 42 -15.04 -12.59 2.46
CA GLN A 42 -14.98 -11.76 1.27
C GLN A 42 -14.71 -10.30 1.63
N THR A 43 -14.10 -9.53 0.73
CA THR A 43 -13.95 -8.08 0.94
C THR A 43 -15.30 -7.37 1.02
N SER A 44 -16.34 -7.93 0.38
CA SER A 44 -17.72 -7.44 0.46
C SER A 44 -18.39 -7.62 1.82
N ASP A 45 -17.91 -8.52 2.67
CA ASP A 45 -18.46 -8.75 4.02
C ASP A 45 -18.22 -7.56 4.97
N PHE A 46 -17.31 -6.65 4.61
CA PHE A 46 -16.97 -5.48 5.42
C PHE A 46 -17.72 -4.24 4.95
N GLU A 47 -18.06 -3.37 5.90
CA GLU A 47 -18.66 -2.09 5.60
C GLU A 47 -17.76 -1.25 4.66
N TRP A 48 -18.34 -0.74 3.57
CA TRP A 48 -17.66 0.19 2.69
C TRP A 48 -17.76 1.60 3.26
N ARG A 49 -16.63 2.24 3.52
CA ARG A 49 -16.54 3.52 4.26
C ARG A 49 -16.20 4.72 3.39
N LEU A 50 -15.93 4.49 2.11
CA LEU A 50 -15.62 5.58 1.19
C LEU A 50 -16.91 6.18 0.60
N PRO A 51 -16.90 7.49 0.26
CA PRO A 51 -18.06 8.16 -0.36
C PRO A 51 -18.22 7.83 -1.86
N PHE A 52 -17.52 6.83 -2.35
CA PHE A 52 -17.54 6.34 -3.72
C PHE A 52 -18.16 4.96 -3.78
N GLU A 53 -18.60 4.54 -4.97
CA GLU A 53 -19.10 3.18 -5.16
C GLU A 53 -18.01 2.14 -4.85
N ARG A 54 -18.45 1.05 -4.24
CA ARG A 54 -17.55 -0.09 -3.99
C ARG A 54 -17.10 -0.69 -5.33
N PRO A 55 -15.83 -1.09 -5.47
CA PRO A 55 -15.36 -1.87 -6.59
C PRO A 55 -16.22 -3.12 -6.82
N ARG A 56 -16.37 -3.49 -8.08
CA ARG A 56 -17.13 -4.70 -8.46
C ARG A 56 -16.41 -5.99 -8.12
N ASN A 57 -15.06 -5.92 -8.12
CA ASN A 57 -14.24 -7.06 -7.80
C ASN A 57 -14.31 -7.36 -6.30
N ASP A 58 -14.68 -8.59 -5.99
CA ASP A 58 -14.74 -9.11 -4.64
C ASP A 58 -13.66 -10.17 -4.43
N PHE A 59 -12.89 -10.05 -3.35
CA PHE A 59 -11.75 -10.91 -3.10
C PHE A 59 -11.95 -11.75 -1.85
N LYS A 60 -11.70 -13.05 -1.96
CA LYS A 60 -11.57 -13.89 -0.78
C LYS A 60 -10.26 -13.55 -0.08
N ILE A 61 -10.34 -13.16 1.19
CA ILE A 61 -9.18 -12.76 1.97
C ILE A 61 -8.30 -13.97 2.24
N SER A 62 -7.03 -13.86 1.88
CA SER A 62 -6.00 -14.86 2.14
C SER A 62 -5.21 -14.53 3.41
N SER A 63 -4.46 -15.52 3.91
CA SER A 63 -3.43 -15.28 4.91
C SER A 63 -2.29 -14.43 4.34
N LEU A 64 -1.59 -13.71 5.21
CA LEU A 64 -0.38 -12.97 4.84
C LEU A 64 0.75 -13.90 4.37
N ASP A 65 0.77 -15.16 4.84
CA ASP A 65 1.72 -16.19 4.40
C ASP A 65 1.49 -16.67 2.97
N ASP A 66 0.27 -16.55 2.48
CA ASP A 66 -0.14 -17.02 1.15
C ASP A 66 0.09 -15.98 0.05
N VAL A 67 0.66 -14.82 0.38
CA VAL A 67 0.94 -13.76 -0.61
C VAL A 67 2.07 -14.23 -1.54
N LYS A 68 1.72 -14.44 -2.82
CA LYS A 68 2.64 -14.95 -3.85
C LYS A 68 2.17 -14.57 -5.25
N ASP A 69 3.06 -14.77 -6.21
CA ASP A 69 2.78 -14.54 -7.63
C ASP A 69 2.31 -13.11 -7.94
N VAL A 70 2.84 -12.13 -7.19
CA VAL A 70 2.60 -10.69 -7.35
C VAL A 70 3.92 -9.95 -7.42
N GLU A 71 3.94 -8.87 -8.19
CA GLU A 71 5.12 -8.03 -8.39
C GLU A 71 5.13 -6.86 -7.41
N ILE A 72 3.95 -6.36 -7.05
CA ILE A 72 3.75 -5.20 -6.17
C ILE A 72 2.84 -5.57 -5.01
N VAL A 73 3.21 -5.09 -3.84
CA VAL A 73 2.45 -5.23 -2.60
C VAL A 73 2.18 -3.84 -2.02
N PHE A 74 0.91 -3.48 -1.91
CA PHE A 74 0.48 -2.28 -1.20
C PHE A 74 0.12 -2.65 0.24
N SER A 75 0.88 -2.13 1.20
CA SER A 75 0.66 -2.45 2.61
C SER A 75 -0.12 -1.35 3.34
N ALA A 76 -1.28 -1.74 3.85
CA ALA A 76 -2.14 -0.97 4.75
C ALA A 76 -2.25 -1.63 6.14
N LEU A 77 -1.22 -2.34 6.55
CA LEU A 77 -1.15 -3.03 7.84
C LEU A 77 -0.90 -2.05 9.00
N PRO A 78 -1.32 -2.40 10.23
CA PRO A 78 -0.81 -1.77 11.45
C PRO A 78 0.72 -1.90 11.54
N SER A 79 1.36 -0.90 12.16
CA SER A 79 2.82 -0.75 12.13
C SER A 79 3.59 -1.93 12.73
N ASP A 80 3.07 -2.57 13.76
CA ASP A 80 3.66 -3.75 14.40
C ASP A 80 3.67 -4.97 13.48
N ILE A 81 2.57 -5.22 12.80
CA ILE A 81 2.42 -6.31 11.83
C ILE A 81 3.25 -6.01 10.57
N ALA A 82 3.20 -4.76 10.09
CA ALA A 82 3.98 -4.30 8.95
C ALA A 82 5.48 -4.52 9.14
N ALA A 83 6.00 -4.25 10.33
CA ALA A 83 7.43 -4.45 10.66
C ALA A 83 7.93 -5.88 10.39
N ILE A 84 7.06 -6.86 10.50
CA ILE A 84 7.38 -8.28 10.28
C ILE A 84 7.21 -8.64 8.80
N TRP A 85 6.02 -8.38 8.27
CA TRP A 85 5.60 -8.89 6.97
C TRP A 85 6.20 -8.15 5.78
N GLU A 86 6.29 -6.83 5.83
CA GLU A 86 6.83 -6.04 4.73
C GLU A 86 8.29 -6.39 4.46
N LYS A 87 9.10 -6.53 5.52
CA LYS A 87 10.50 -6.96 5.40
C LYS A 87 10.64 -8.36 4.79
N LYS A 88 9.74 -9.30 5.18
CA LYS A 88 9.74 -10.66 4.63
C LYS A 88 9.44 -10.65 3.13
N LEU A 89 8.41 -9.92 2.71
CA LEU A 89 7.98 -9.85 1.32
C LEU A 89 9.01 -9.12 0.44
N ALA A 90 9.57 -8.00 0.91
CA ALA A 90 10.63 -7.29 0.19
C ALA A 90 11.88 -8.16 -0.02
N LYS A 91 12.28 -8.95 0.98
CA LYS A 91 13.38 -9.91 0.85
C LYS A 91 13.09 -11.03 -0.16
N ASN A 92 11.82 -11.37 -0.35
CA ASN A 92 11.39 -12.34 -1.35
C ASN A 92 11.29 -11.75 -2.77
N GLY A 93 11.74 -10.50 -2.95
CA GLY A 93 11.79 -9.83 -4.26
C GLY A 93 10.52 -9.09 -4.66
N MET A 94 9.50 -9.02 -3.79
CA MET A 94 8.30 -8.24 -4.06
C MET A 94 8.53 -6.76 -3.77
N ASN A 95 8.01 -5.88 -4.62
CA ASN A 95 8.08 -4.43 -4.41
C ASN A 95 7.01 -4.00 -3.42
N VAL A 96 7.40 -3.62 -2.22
CA VAL A 96 6.49 -3.25 -1.12
C VAL A 96 6.37 -1.74 -1.01
N PHE A 97 5.15 -1.23 -1.14
CA PHE A 97 4.80 0.16 -0.88
C PHE A 97 3.97 0.25 0.40
N SER A 98 4.59 0.80 1.45
CA SER A 98 4.02 0.81 2.79
C SER A 98 3.35 2.12 3.16
N ASN A 99 2.17 2.04 3.76
CA ASN A 99 1.54 3.17 4.43
C ASN A 99 1.82 3.19 5.95
N ALA A 100 2.44 2.13 6.49
CA ALA A 100 2.80 2.03 7.90
C ALA A 100 3.98 2.94 8.26
N SER A 101 4.11 3.27 9.55
CA SER A 101 5.20 4.13 10.05
C SER A 101 6.50 3.37 10.36
N SER A 102 6.46 2.04 10.39
CA SER A 102 7.55 1.17 10.90
C SER A 102 8.90 1.39 10.21
N PHE A 103 8.86 1.67 8.91
CA PHE A 103 10.08 1.76 8.10
C PHE A 103 10.45 3.18 7.66
N ARG A 104 9.66 4.21 8.02
CA ARG A 104 9.89 5.60 7.59
C ARG A 104 11.23 6.19 8.00
N ARG A 105 11.89 5.63 9.02
CA ARG A 105 13.20 6.08 9.52
C ARG A 105 14.28 5.00 9.42
N VAL A 106 14.03 3.96 8.62
CA VAL A 106 14.98 2.86 8.43
C VAL A 106 15.88 3.19 7.25
N THR A 107 17.18 3.15 7.47
CA THR A 107 18.19 3.37 6.42
C THR A 107 17.97 2.38 5.27
N GLY A 108 17.96 2.89 4.03
CA GLY A 108 17.75 2.09 2.82
C GLY A 108 16.29 1.87 2.43
N VAL A 109 15.33 2.38 3.23
CA VAL A 109 13.91 2.41 2.86
C VAL A 109 13.52 3.86 2.59
N PRO A 110 13.31 4.27 1.34
CA PRO A 110 12.94 5.64 1.02
C PRO A 110 11.53 5.96 1.51
N MET A 111 11.36 7.17 2.04
CA MET A 111 10.06 7.76 2.33
C MET A 111 9.76 8.80 1.26
N LEU A 112 8.69 8.61 0.50
CA LEU A 112 8.44 9.32 -0.74
C LEU A 112 7.14 10.12 -0.71
N ILE A 113 7.19 11.27 -1.38
CA ILE A 113 6.06 12.00 -1.93
C ILE A 113 6.43 12.27 -3.40
N PRO A 114 6.01 11.38 -4.34
CA PRO A 114 6.48 11.44 -5.74
C PRO A 114 6.21 12.78 -6.44
N GLU A 115 5.17 13.50 -6.03
CA GLU A 115 4.82 14.83 -6.57
C GLU A 115 5.84 15.92 -6.21
N MET A 116 6.69 15.66 -5.21
CA MET A 116 7.72 16.62 -4.78
C MET A 116 9.11 16.19 -5.25
N ASP A 117 9.42 14.91 -5.13
CA ASP A 117 10.74 14.38 -5.45
C ASP A 117 10.66 12.86 -5.65
N ASP A 118 11.08 12.40 -6.81
CA ASP A 118 11.18 10.99 -7.20
C ASP A 118 12.60 10.43 -7.08
N SER A 119 13.60 11.27 -6.76
CA SER A 119 15.00 10.87 -6.62
C SER A 119 15.22 9.81 -5.54
N GLY A 120 14.32 9.72 -4.57
CA GLY A 120 14.35 8.69 -3.51
C GLY A 120 14.23 7.26 -4.03
N PHE A 121 13.80 7.06 -5.29
CA PHE A 121 13.85 5.75 -5.93
C PHE A 121 15.27 5.32 -6.37
N ILE A 122 16.24 6.24 -6.36
CA ILE A 122 17.64 5.90 -6.63
C ILE A 122 18.15 5.04 -5.48
N GLY A 123 18.53 3.78 -5.79
CA GLY A 123 18.97 2.81 -4.78
C GLY A 123 17.82 2.09 -4.04
N TYR A 124 16.59 2.24 -4.51
CA TYR A 124 15.43 1.50 -4.02
C TYR A 124 15.69 -0.02 -4.00
N GLN A 125 15.38 -0.64 -2.87
CA GLN A 125 15.58 -2.08 -2.64
C GLN A 125 14.25 -2.77 -2.28
N ASN A 126 13.32 -2.77 -3.22
CA ASN A 126 12.02 -3.45 -3.11
C ASN A 126 11.14 -3.02 -1.91
N HIS A 127 11.45 -1.89 -1.26
CA HIS A 127 10.65 -1.37 -0.16
C HIS A 127 10.68 0.16 -0.13
N ALA A 128 9.52 0.79 -0.12
CA ALA A 128 9.37 2.23 0.03
C ALA A 128 8.17 2.54 0.93
N CYS A 129 8.19 3.69 1.59
CA CYS A 129 7.12 4.13 2.48
C CYS A 129 6.51 5.44 2.01
N ALA A 130 5.18 5.54 2.14
CA ALA A 130 4.50 6.83 2.13
C ALA A 130 4.79 7.59 3.43
N THR A 131 4.81 8.92 3.37
CA THR A 131 4.89 9.75 4.57
C THR A 131 3.58 9.72 5.37
N ASN A 132 3.52 10.45 6.46
CA ASN A 132 2.30 10.56 7.26
C ASN A 132 1.20 11.29 6.47
N CYS A 133 -0.03 10.80 6.57
CA CYS A 133 -1.21 11.35 5.88
C CYS A 133 -1.46 12.83 6.19
N THR A 134 -1.07 13.34 7.37
CA THR A 134 -1.19 14.75 7.73
C THR A 134 -0.04 15.61 7.17
N VAL A 135 1.05 15.01 6.74
CA VAL A 135 2.20 15.73 6.15
C VAL A 135 1.94 16.05 4.68
N ILE A 136 1.34 15.14 3.93
CA ILE A 136 1.12 15.29 2.48
C ILE A 136 0.37 16.60 2.14
N PRO A 137 -0.81 16.91 2.74
CA PRO A 137 -1.56 18.11 2.42
C PRO A 137 -0.87 19.42 2.84
N VAL A 138 0.17 19.35 3.66
CA VAL A 138 0.99 20.50 4.05
C VAL A 138 2.23 20.61 3.19
N ALA A 139 2.92 19.50 2.94
CA ALA A 139 4.19 19.47 2.22
C ALA A 139 4.04 19.86 0.75
N ILE A 140 3.05 19.34 0.05
CA ILE A 140 2.86 19.62 -1.38
C ILE A 140 2.61 21.11 -1.66
N PRO A 141 1.66 21.82 -0.96
CA PRO A 141 1.49 23.25 -1.16
C PRO A 141 2.71 24.08 -0.78
N LEU A 142 3.41 23.72 0.31
CA LEU A 142 4.63 24.44 0.69
C LEU A 142 5.74 24.25 -0.34
N TYR A 143 5.91 23.04 -0.88
CA TYR A 143 6.86 22.78 -1.95
C TYR A 143 6.55 23.62 -3.19
N ALA A 144 5.31 23.68 -3.63
CA ALA A 144 4.90 24.50 -4.75
C ALA A 144 5.22 25.99 -4.52
N ILE A 145 5.01 26.52 -3.32
CA ILE A 145 5.35 27.91 -2.97
C ILE A 145 6.87 28.13 -3.09
N THR A 146 7.69 27.21 -2.60
CA THR A 146 9.16 27.35 -2.63
C THR A 146 9.74 27.32 -4.04
N GLN A 147 9.04 26.74 -5.03
CA GLN A 147 9.47 26.74 -6.42
C GLN A 147 9.21 28.09 -7.13
N HIS A 148 8.38 28.95 -6.56
CA HIS A 148 7.94 30.22 -7.17
C HIS A 148 8.29 31.45 -6.29
N ALA A 149 8.97 31.27 -5.18
CA ALA A 149 9.47 32.34 -4.31
C ALA A 149 10.92 32.65 -4.65
#